data_8ef02fe288c30ea3b03b7c2e4363bedb
#
_entry.id   8ef02fe288c30ea3b03b7c2e4363bedb
#
_cell.length_a   1.000
_cell.length_b   1.000
_cell.length_c   1.000
_cell.angle_alpha   90.00
_cell.angle_beta   90.00
_cell.angle_gamma   90.00
#
_symmetry.space_group_name_H-M   'P 1'
#
loop_
_entity.id
_entity.type
_entity.pdbx_description
1 polymer ?
#
loop_
_entity_poly.entity_id
_entity_poly.type
_entity_poly.pdbx_seq_one_letter_code
_entity_poly.pdbx_strand_id
1 'polypeptide(L)'
;PKYNAAQTNEQEQFGRLLRELCDLVPQPPQSFGRPRLPLSDVIFGIAYKVYTMRSGRRAMGEIKDAQAKGLLDKAPSFTSTFRYLENPALTPILKALIEQSAMPLRTVETDFAVDSSGFSSSVYDRWFDAKYGKMRSEAKWVKAHLMCGVTTHVVTSVEVTPTESADAPMLQRL
;
A
#
# COMPACT_ATOMS: atom_id res chain seq x y z
N PRO A 1 -18.84 2.75 22.91
CA PRO A 1 -18.88 1.27 22.79
C PRO A 1 -18.49 0.77 21.40
N LYS A 2 -19.19 1.21 20.31
CA LYS A 2 -18.90 0.73 18.93
C LYS A 2 -17.50 1.18 18.45
N TYR A 3 -17.11 2.42 18.69
CA TYR A 3 -15.80 2.97 18.34
C TYR A 3 -14.66 2.16 18.99
N ASN A 4 -14.74 1.92 20.30
CA ASN A 4 -13.71 1.16 21.01
C ASN A 4 -13.60 -0.28 20.51
N ALA A 5 -14.74 -0.92 20.21
CA ALA A 5 -14.76 -2.27 19.64
C ALA A 5 -14.12 -2.30 18.24
N ALA A 6 -14.36 -1.28 17.40
CA ALA A 6 -13.73 -1.16 16.09
C ALA A 6 -12.22 -1.03 16.22
N GLN A 7 -11.74 -0.16 17.11
CA GLN A 7 -10.31 0.04 17.34
C GLN A 7 -9.62 -1.24 17.88
N THR A 8 -10.28 -1.96 18.79
CA THR A 8 -9.71 -3.18 19.37
C THR A 8 -9.57 -4.31 18.35
N ASN A 9 -10.50 -4.39 17.38
CA ASN A 9 -10.54 -5.45 16.36
C ASN A 9 -10.00 -5.02 15.00
N GLU A 10 -9.48 -3.79 14.88
CA GLU A 10 -9.04 -3.20 13.63
C GLU A 10 -8.05 -4.10 12.88
N GLN A 11 -7.00 -4.54 13.56
CA GLN A 11 -5.95 -5.34 12.93
C GLN A 11 -6.48 -6.68 12.40
N GLU A 12 -7.39 -7.34 13.11
CA GLU A 12 -7.99 -8.58 12.67
C GLU A 12 -8.89 -8.36 11.45
N GLN A 13 -9.74 -7.33 11.51
CA GLN A 13 -10.62 -6.97 10.40
C GLN A 13 -9.84 -6.55 9.17
N PHE A 14 -8.81 -5.71 9.35
CA PHE A 14 -7.91 -5.32 8.26
C PHE A 14 -7.24 -6.54 7.62
N GLY A 15 -6.73 -7.46 8.43
CA GLY A 15 -6.09 -8.68 7.93
C GLY A 15 -7.03 -9.53 7.07
N ARG A 16 -8.29 -9.70 7.49
CA ARG A 16 -9.31 -10.43 6.72
C ARG A 16 -9.65 -9.74 5.41
N LEU A 17 -9.98 -8.45 5.46
CA LEU A 17 -10.32 -7.67 4.27
C LEU A 17 -9.14 -7.61 3.28
N LEU A 18 -7.92 -7.45 3.79
CA LEU A 18 -6.72 -7.48 2.97
C LEU A 18 -6.53 -8.84 2.31
N ARG A 19 -6.84 -9.94 3.01
CA ARG A 19 -6.75 -11.29 2.43
C ARG A 19 -7.74 -11.45 1.28
N GLU A 20 -9.00 -11.12 1.51
CA GLU A 20 -10.04 -11.17 0.48
C GLU A 20 -9.66 -10.34 -0.75
N LEU A 21 -9.12 -9.14 -0.54
CA LEU A 21 -8.66 -8.28 -1.60
C LEU A 21 -7.46 -8.89 -2.37
N CYS A 22 -6.49 -9.45 -1.67
CA CYS A 22 -5.33 -10.09 -2.29
C CYS A 22 -5.69 -11.37 -3.06
N ASP A 23 -6.76 -12.07 -2.70
CA ASP A 23 -7.24 -13.25 -3.42
C ASP A 23 -7.74 -12.92 -4.84
N LEU A 24 -8.06 -11.66 -5.10
CA LEU A 24 -8.42 -11.18 -6.45
C LEU A 24 -7.21 -11.07 -7.38
N VAL A 25 -5.99 -11.12 -6.86
CA VAL A 25 -4.76 -10.96 -7.66
C VAL A 25 -4.43 -12.25 -8.41
N PRO A 26 -4.42 -12.22 -9.76
CA PRO A 26 -4.08 -13.41 -10.52
C PRO A 26 -2.60 -13.79 -10.36
N GLN A 27 -2.35 -15.06 -10.17
CA GLN A 27 -0.99 -15.59 -10.16
C GLN A 27 -0.43 -15.60 -11.58
N PRO A 28 0.70 -14.91 -11.86
CA PRO A 28 1.32 -14.96 -13.17
C PRO A 28 1.74 -16.40 -13.54
N PRO A 29 1.51 -16.85 -14.77
CA PRO A 29 1.89 -18.19 -15.20
C PRO A 29 3.40 -18.39 -15.11
N GLN A 30 3.79 -19.59 -14.73
CA GLN A 30 5.18 -19.99 -14.68
C GLN A 30 5.32 -21.36 -15.36
N SER A 31 6.08 -21.43 -16.44
CA SER A 31 6.30 -22.66 -17.20
C SER A 31 7.58 -23.41 -16.77
N PHE A 32 8.51 -22.72 -16.12
CA PHE A 32 9.84 -23.29 -15.83
C PHE A 32 10.44 -22.72 -14.53
N GLY A 33 11.29 -23.52 -13.87
CA GLY A 33 12.07 -23.13 -12.68
C GLY A 33 11.38 -23.39 -11.34
N ARG A 34 12.00 -22.91 -10.25
CA ARG A 34 11.45 -23.04 -8.90
C ARG A 34 10.11 -22.30 -8.78
N PRO A 35 9.07 -22.94 -8.21
CA PRO A 35 7.79 -22.27 -7.99
C PRO A 35 7.95 -20.91 -7.28
N ARG A 36 7.31 -19.88 -7.84
CA ARG A 36 7.28 -18.56 -7.22
C ARG A 36 6.40 -18.58 -5.97
N LEU A 37 6.64 -17.63 -5.09
CA LEU A 37 5.69 -17.34 -4.03
C LEU A 37 4.34 -16.93 -4.64
N PRO A 38 3.21 -17.29 -4.02
CA PRO A 38 1.94 -16.74 -4.42
C PRO A 38 2.01 -15.21 -4.40
N LEU A 39 1.63 -14.58 -5.51
CA LEU A 39 1.71 -13.12 -5.61
C LEU A 39 0.75 -12.46 -4.61
N SER A 40 -0.39 -13.07 -4.37
CA SER A 40 -1.34 -12.67 -3.34
C SER A 40 -0.72 -12.61 -1.94
N ASP A 41 0.08 -13.62 -1.56
CA ASP A 41 0.78 -13.63 -0.26
C ASP A 41 1.87 -12.57 -0.17
N VAL A 42 2.56 -12.31 -1.28
CA VAL A 42 3.58 -11.26 -1.35
C VAL A 42 2.95 -9.88 -1.17
N ILE A 43 1.85 -9.60 -1.88
CA ILE A 43 1.12 -8.34 -1.78
C ILE A 43 0.54 -8.17 -0.38
N PHE A 44 -0.06 -9.23 0.19
CA PHE A 44 -0.51 -9.23 1.58
C PHE A 44 0.63 -8.83 2.51
N GLY A 45 1.78 -9.49 2.42
CA GLY A 45 2.93 -9.20 3.28
C GLY A 45 3.45 -7.76 3.14
N ILE A 46 3.42 -7.20 1.91
CA ILE A 46 3.80 -5.81 1.63
C ILE A 46 2.83 -4.84 2.31
N ALA A 47 1.54 -4.99 2.06
CA ALA A 47 0.52 -4.10 2.61
C ALA A 47 0.45 -4.21 4.14
N TYR A 48 0.53 -5.42 4.69
CA TYR A 48 0.52 -5.66 6.12
C TYR A 48 1.75 -5.06 6.82
N LYS A 49 2.95 -5.13 6.20
CA LYS A 49 4.16 -4.46 6.67
C LYS A 49 3.98 -2.94 6.72
N VAL A 50 3.36 -2.34 5.71
CA VAL A 50 3.08 -0.89 5.68
C VAL A 50 2.08 -0.52 6.77
N TYR A 51 0.99 -1.26 6.89
CA TYR A 51 -0.04 -1.05 7.91
C TYR A 51 0.52 -1.08 9.34
N THR A 52 1.35 -2.06 9.66
CA THR A 52 1.94 -2.19 11.00
C THR A 52 3.02 -1.15 11.30
N MET A 53 3.43 -0.35 10.32
CA MET A 53 4.49 0.67 10.44
C MET A 53 5.81 0.14 11.01
N ARG A 54 6.03 -1.17 11.00
CA ARG A 54 7.24 -1.80 11.50
C ARG A 54 8.38 -1.72 10.49
N SER A 55 9.61 -1.70 10.98
CA SER A 55 10.77 -1.91 10.10
C SER A 55 10.68 -3.28 9.41
N GLY A 56 11.23 -3.42 8.21
CA GLY A 56 11.06 -4.63 7.41
C GLY A 56 11.39 -5.92 8.13
N ARG A 57 12.43 -5.96 8.96
CA ARG A 57 12.78 -7.17 9.74
C ARG A 57 11.79 -7.44 10.88
N ARG A 58 11.31 -6.41 11.57
CA ARG A 58 10.32 -6.56 12.64
C ARG A 58 8.95 -6.98 12.09
N ALA A 59 8.59 -6.50 10.91
CA ALA A 59 7.35 -6.90 10.24
C ALA A 59 7.29 -8.40 9.92
N MET A 60 8.44 -9.08 9.85
CA MET A 60 8.46 -10.54 9.61
C MET A 60 7.81 -11.34 10.74
N GLY A 61 7.85 -10.86 11.98
CA GLY A 61 7.10 -11.44 13.10
C GLY A 61 5.60 -11.37 12.83
N GLU A 62 5.10 -10.17 12.56
CA GLU A 62 3.68 -9.91 12.28
C GLU A 62 3.16 -10.72 11.06
N ILE A 63 3.97 -10.84 10.01
CA ILE A 63 3.62 -11.63 8.82
C ILE A 63 3.56 -13.14 9.15
N LYS A 64 4.46 -13.65 9.98
CA LYS A 64 4.40 -15.04 10.44
C LYS A 64 3.20 -15.30 11.34
N ASP A 65 2.85 -14.34 12.20
CA ASP A 65 1.65 -14.43 13.02
C ASP A 65 0.38 -14.42 12.16
N ALA A 66 0.36 -13.60 11.10
CA ALA A 66 -0.71 -13.62 10.11
C ALA A 66 -0.80 -14.97 9.38
N GLN A 67 0.34 -15.58 9.03
CA GLN A 67 0.38 -16.93 8.47
C GLN A 67 -0.16 -17.98 9.46
N ALA A 68 0.24 -17.91 10.72
CA ALA A 68 -0.25 -18.82 11.74
C ALA A 68 -1.77 -18.70 11.96
N LYS A 69 -2.35 -17.52 11.71
CA LYS A 69 -3.80 -17.25 11.70
C LYS A 69 -4.50 -17.68 10.39
N GLY A 70 -3.78 -18.25 9.44
CA GLY A 70 -4.33 -18.68 8.14
C GLY A 70 -4.64 -17.55 7.15
N LEU A 71 -4.13 -16.34 7.37
CA LEU A 71 -4.34 -15.19 6.48
C LEU A 71 -3.46 -15.24 5.22
N LEU A 72 -2.43 -16.07 5.19
CA LEU A 72 -1.61 -16.35 4.01
C LEU A 72 -1.01 -17.75 4.09
N ASP A 73 -0.82 -18.38 2.95
CA ASP A 73 -0.27 -19.73 2.87
C ASP A 73 1.24 -19.71 3.12
N LYS A 74 1.92 -18.71 2.60
CA LYS A 74 3.38 -18.67 2.65
C LYS A 74 3.93 -17.27 2.96
N ALA A 75 4.45 -17.09 4.15
CA ALA A 75 5.09 -15.83 4.54
C ALA A 75 6.29 -15.51 3.62
N PRO A 76 6.29 -14.38 2.91
CA PRO A 76 7.43 -13.94 2.13
C PRO A 76 8.61 -13.62 3.05
N SER A 77 9.83 -13.86 2.58
CA SER A 77 11.03 -13.44 3.32
C SER A 77 11.21 -11.92 3.23
N PHE A 78 11.96 -11.35 4.17
CA PHE A 78 12.35 -9.95 4.15
C PHE A 78 12.89 -9.51 2.78
N THR A 79 13.85 -10.26 2.23
CA THR A 79 14.46 -9.95 0.93
C THR A 79 13.45 -10.02 -0.22
N SER A 80 12.55 -11.01 -0.18
CA SER A 80 11.50 -11.14 -1.20
C SER A 80 10.56 -9.94 -1.16
N THR A 81 10.11 -9.53 0.03
CA THR A 81 9.21 -8.37 0.20
C THR A 81 9.80 -7.11 -0.43
N PHE A 82 11.07 -6.81 -0.16
CA PHE A 82 11.71 -5.61 -0.72
C PHE A 82 11.95 -5.71 -2.23
N ARG A 83 12.36 -6.90 -2.73
CA ARG A 83 12.52 -7.11 -4.18
C ARG A 83 11.22 -6.86 -4.95
N TYR A 84 10.08 -7.27 -4.40
CA TYR A 84 8.79 -7.01 -5.03
C TYR A 84 8.38 -5.55 -4.91
N LEU A 85 8.67 -4.86 -3.79
CA LEU A 85 8.43 -3.43 -3.66
C LEU A 85 9.19 -2.59 -4.70
N GLU A 86 10.38 -3.02 -5.08
CA GLU A 86 11.21 -2.37 -6.12
C GLU A 86 10.76 -2.70 -7.55
N ASN A 87 9.84 -3.66 -7.72
CA ASN A 87 9.38 -4.08 -9.03
C ASN A 87 8.28 -3.13 -9.57
N PRO A 88 8.52 -2.40 -10.66
CA PRO A 88 7.54 -1.47 -11.22
C PRO A 88 6.24 -2.16 -11.69
N ALA A 89 6.29 -3.46 -12.01
CA ALA A 89 5.10 -4.23 -12.35
C ALA A 89 4.09 -4.37 -11.19
N LEU A 90 4.49 -4.06 -9.96
CA LEU A 90 3.58 -4.07 -8.82
C LEU A 90 2.64 -2.86 -8.82
N THR A 91 3.08 -1.71 -9.32
CA THR A 91 2.31 -0.46 -9.29
C THR A 91 0.91 -0.59 -9.89
N PRO A 92 0.71 -1.10 -11.11
CA PRO A 92 -0.64 -1.24 -11.66
C PRO A 92 -1.51 -2.22 -10.87
N ILE A 93 -0.92 -3.25 -10.26
CA ILE A 93 -1.65 -4.20 -9.43
C ILE A 93 -2.15 -3.50 -8.16
N LEU A 94 -1.30 -2.71 -7.49
CA LEU A 94 -1.68 -1.96 -6.29
C LEU A 94 -2.77 -0.92 -6.59
N LYS A 95 -2.71 -0.24 -7.75
CA LYS A 95 -3.76 0.67 -8.18
C LYS A 95 -5.09 -0.05 -8.35
N ALA A 96 -5.10 -1.15 -9.08
CA ALA A 96 -6.30 -1.97 -9.26
C ALA A 96 -6.88 -2.46 -7.91
N LEU A 97 -6.05 -2.80 -6.94
CA LEU A 97 -6.51 -3.20 -5.61
C LEU A 97 -7.14 -2.04 -4.83
N ILE A 98 -6.64 -0.81 -4.99
CA ILE A 98 -7.28 0.38 -4.40
C ILE A 98 -8.67 0.56 -4.99
N GLU A 99 -8.83 0.50 -6.30
CA GLU A 99 -10.12 0.57 -6.97
C GLU A 99 -11.07 -0.55 -6.49
N GLN A 100 -10.60 -1.78 -6.43
CA GLN A 100 -11.38 -2.94 -5.94
C GLN A 100 -11.80 -2.77 -4.47
N SER A 101 -10.95 -2.21 -3.62
CA SER A 101 -11.29 -1.97 -2.22
C SER A 101 -12.43 -0.97 -2.03
N ALA A 102 -12.61 -0.05 -2.98
CA ALA A 102 -13.69 0.94 -2.96
C ALA A 102 -15.00 0.45 -3.57
N MET A 103 -14.97 -0.62 -4.37
CA MET A 103 -16.16 -1.13 -5.09
C MET A 103 -17.38 -1.41 -4.21
N PRO A 104 -17.27 -1.96 -2.97
CA PRO A 104 -18.43 -2.16 -2.10
C PRO A 104 -19.20 -0.88 -1.76
N LEU A 105 -18.54 0.28 -1.84
CA LEU A 105 -19.13 1.58 -1.51
C LEU A 105 -19.66 2.34 -2.73
N ARG A 106 -19.61 1.75 -3.93
CA ARG A 106 -20.03 2.36 -5.19
C ARG A 106 -21.48 2.88 -5.18
N THR A 107 -22.37 2.25 -4.42
CA THR A 107 -23.78 2.64 -4.33
C THR A 107 -24.04 3.71 -3.27
N VAL A 108 -23.06 3.97 -2.41
CA VAL A 108 -23.17 4.92 -1.29
C VAL A 108 -22.55 6.27 -1.66
N GLU A 109 -21.50 6.26 -2.49
CA GLU A 109 -20.73 7.45 -2.84
C GLU A 109 -21.16 8.02 -4.18
N THR A 110 -21.53 9.30 -4.18
CA THR A 110 -21.93 10.05 -5.38
C THR A 110 -21.01 11.23 -5.67
N ASP A 111 -20.33 11.74 -4.64
CA ASP A 111 -19.49 12.92 -4.72
C ASP A 111 -18.04 12.58 -4.39
N PHE A 112 -17.12 13.06 -5.21
CA PHE A 112 -15.70 12.77 -5.07
C PHE A 112 -14.89 14.06 -4.96
N ALA A 113 -13.89 14.04 -4.11
CA ALA A 113 -12.89 15.08 -3.99
C ALA A 113 -11.53 14.56 -4.48
N VAL A 114 -10.79 15.42 -5.18
CA VAL A 114 -9.41 15.14 -5.61
C VAL A 114 -8.47 16.07 -4.87
N ASP A 115 -7.45 15.50 -4.27
CA ASP A 115 -6.40 16.24 -3.58
C ASP A 115 -5.06 15.53 -3.77
N SER A 116 -3.97 16.19 -3.42
CA SER A 116 -2.65 15.62 -3.51
C SER A 116 -1.83 15.84 -2.26
N SER A 117 -1.00 14.85 -1.95
CA SER A 117 -0.05 14.89 -0.84
C SER A 117 1.37 14.62 -1.32
N GLY A 118 2.32 15.38 -0.80
CA GLY A 118 3.74 15.20 -1.10
C GLY A 118 4.41 14.25 -0.12
N PHE A 119 5.20 13.31 -0.63
CA PHE A 119 5.98 12.36 0.15
C PHE A 119 7.47 12.52 -0.15
N SER A 120 8.26 12.63 0.91
CA SER A 120 9.74 12.61 0.79
C SER A 120 10.24 11.17 0.75
N SER A 121 11.20 10.88 -0.11
CA SER A 121 11.88 9.58 -0.16
C SER A 121 12.77 9.32 1.06
N SER A 122 13.02 10.32 1.90
CA SER A 122 13.85 10.17 3.10
C SER A 122 13.27 10.92 4.30
N VAL A 123 13.15 10.19 5.41
CA VAL A 123 12.73 10.76 6.71
C VAL A 123 13.89 11.48 7.39
N TYR A 124 15.14 11.16 7.02
CA TYR A 124 16.34 11.60 7.73
C TYR A 124 16.99 12.87 7.13
N ASP A 125 16.64 13.26 5.91
CA ASP A 125 17.32 14.37 5.23
C ASP A 125 17.12 15.69 5.98
N ARG A 126 15.95 15.98 6.50
CA ARG A 126 15.70 17.22 7.25
C ARG A 126 16.54 17.37 8.52
N TRP A 127 16.72 16.28 9.26
CA TRP A 127 17.52 16.33 10.49
C TRP A 127 19.01 16.49 10.19
N PHE A 128 19.50 15.82 9.17
CA PHE A 128 20.89 15.89 8.74
C PHE A 128 21.23 17.26 8.13
N ASP A 129 20.35 17.79 7.30
CA ASP A 129 20.50 19.13 6.70
C ASP A 129 20.52 20.22 7.77
N ALA A 130 19.61 20.16 8.75
CA ALA A 130 19.58 21.08 9.86
C ALA A 130 20.85 21.02 10.74
N LYS A 131 21.42 19.82 10.90
CA LYS A 131 22.57 19.61 11.78
C LYS A 131 23.91 19.89 11.10
N TYR A 132 24.06 19.61 9.83
CA TYR A 132 25.35 19.63 9.13
C TYR A 132 25.41 20.53 7.89
N GLY A 133 24.30 21.12 7.50
CA GLY A 133 24.24 22.04 6.35
C GLY A 133 24.67 21.42 5.02
N LYS A 134 24.59 20.09 4.88
CA LYS A 134 24.95 19.37 3.66
C LYS A 134 23.87 18.35 3.31
N MET A 135 23.25 18.50 2.15
CA MET A 135 22.40 17.47 1.59
C MET A 135 23.24 16.24 1.27
N ARG A 136 22.89 15.11 1.86
CA ARG A 136 23.57 13.83 1.64
C ARG A 136 23.08 13.10 0.40
N SER A 137 21.87 13.41 -0.03
CA SER A 137 21.26 12.94 -1.27
C SER A 137 20.22 13.95 -1.72
N GLU A 138 19.98 14.05 -3.00
CA GLU A 138 18.79 14.74 -3.49
C GLU A 138 17.55 13.99 -3.00
N ALA A 139 16.92 14.48 -1.95
CA ALA A 139 15.66 13.96 -1.49
C ALA A 139 14.65 14.10 -2.62
N LYS A 140 14.29 12.96 -3.23
CA LYS A 140 13.27 12.97 -4.25
C LYS A 140 11.90 13.04 -3.56
N TRP A 141 11.15 14.05 -3.91
CA TRP A 141 9.76 14.16 -3.55
C TRP A 141 8.90 13.53 -4.64
N VAL A 142 7.88 12.81 -4.22
CA VAL A 142 6.83 12.30 -5.09
C VAL A 142 5.50 12.87 -4.62
N LYS A 143 4.58 13.08 -5.55
CA LYS A 143 3.26 13.59 -5.28
C LYS A 143 2.26 12.48 -5.56
N ALA A 144 1.44 12.15 -4.58
CA ALA A 144 0.32 11.25 -4.76
C ALA A 144 -0.95 12.06 -4.89
N HIS A 145 -1.63 11.94 -6.02
CA HIS A 145 -2.95 12.47 -6.26
C HIS A 145 -3.96 11.39 -5.90
N LEU A 146 -4.91 11.72 -5.07
CA LEU A 146 -5.91 10.80 -4.53
C LEU A 146 -7.30 11.29 -4.88
N MET A 147 -8.16 10.39 -5.31
CA MET A 147 -9.60 10.63 -5.37
C MET A 147 -10.25 9.93 -4.18
N CYS A 148 -11.03 10.66 -3.41
CA CYS A 148 -11.74 10.13 -2.24
C CYS A 148 -13.22 10.40 -2.36
N GLY A 149 -14.06 9.49 -1.87
CA GLY A 149 -15.47 9.75 -1.63
C GLY A 149 -15.67 10.80 -0.53
N VAL A 150 -16.56 11.76 -0.75
CA VAL A 150 -16.81 12.85 0.21
C VAL A 150 -17.53 12.35 1.46
N THR A 151 -18.40 11.37 1.29
CA THR A 151 -19.20 10.79 2.39
C THR A 151 -18.44 9.70 3.13
N THR A 152 -17.76 8.82 2.39
CA THR A 152 -17.13 7.64 2.95
C THR A 152 -15.67 7.85 3.37
N HIS A 153 -15.03 8.89 2.83
CA HIS A 153 -13.60 9.17 2.97
C HIS A 153 -12.69 8.02 2.47
N VAL A 154 -13.22 7.14 1.64
CA VAL A 154 -12.47 6.02 1.07
C VAL A 154 -11.78 6.47 -0.22
N VAL A 155 -10.49 6.16 -0.33
CA VAL A 155 -9.72 6.42 -1.55
C VAL A 155 -10.17 5.46 -2.64
N THR A 156 -10.59 6.00 -3.77
CA THR A 156 -11.09 5.23 -4.92
C THR A 156 -10.04 5.03 -6.01
N SER A 157 -9.11 5.96 -6.13
CA SER A 157 -8.02 5.88 -7.10
C SER A 157 -6.80 6.69 -6.67
N VAL A 158 -5.64 6.38 -7.26
CA VAL A 158 -4.37 7.04 -6.97
C VAL A 158 -3.50 7.17 -8.21
N GLU A 159 -2.90 8.35 -8.38
CA GLU A 159 -1.81 8.59 -9.32
C GLU A 159 -0.58 9.12 -8.60
N VAL A 160 0.61 8.62 -8.96
CA VAL A 160 1.87 9.06 -8.40
C VAL A 160 2.68 9.74 -9.49
N THR A 161 3.10 10.97 -9.21
CA THR A 161 3.83 11.82 -10.16
C THR A 161 5.03 12.49 -9.50
N PRO A 162 5.96 13.04 -10.29
CA PRO A 162 6.95 14.00 -9.78
C PRO A 162 6.26 15.21 -9.14
N THR A 163 6.99 15.92 -8.27
CA THR A 163 6.46 17.02 -7.43
C THR A 163 5.89 18.19 -8.23
N GLU A 164 6.41 18.45 -9.41
CA GLU A 164 6.04 19.59 -10.24
C GLU A 164 4.71 19.41 -10.97
N SER A 165 4.13 18.22 -10.91
CA SER A 165 2.87 17.95 -11.61
C SER A 165 1.69 18.67 -10.96
N ALA A 166 0.88 19.36 -11.78
CA ALA A 166 -0.35 20.00 -11.34
C ALA A 166 -1.46 18.98 -11.09
N ASP A 167 -2.41 19.32 -10.21
CA ASP A 167 -3.52 18.41 -9.83
C ASP A 167 -4.61 18.32 -10.91
N ALA A 168 -4.94 19.44 -11.56
CA ALA A 168 -6.04 19.48 -12.51
C ALA A 168 -5.92 18.48 -13.67
N PRO A 169 -4.75 18.24 -14.31
CA PRO A 169 -4.62 17.22 -15.35
C PRO A 169 -4.78 15.78 -14.83
N MET A 170 -4.68 15.56 -13.52
CA MET A 170 -4.77 14.22 -12.93
C MET A 170 -6.22 13.76 -12.79
N LEU A 171 -7.18 14.68 -12.77
CA LEU A 171 -8.62 14.35 -12.70
C LEU A 171 -9.06 13.36 -13.80
N GLN A 172 -8.45 13.42 -14.99
CA GLN A 172 -8.77 12.50 -16.08
C GLN A 172 -8.14 11.12 -15.94
N ARG A 173 -7.17 10.96 -15.03
CA ARG A 173 -6.44 9.70 -14.80
C ARG A 173 -6.91 8.97 -13.55
N LEU A 174 -7.57 9.69 -12.68
CA LEU A 174 -8.18 9.21 -11.45
C LEU A 174 -9.63 8.76 -11.71
#